data_428af8d2e21bc59e571622ae33d4eec8
#
_entry.id   428af8d2e21bc59e571622ae33d4eec8
#
_cell.length_a   1.000
_cell.length_b   1.000
_cell.length_c   1.000
_cell.angle_alpha   90.00
_cell.angle_beta   90.00
_cell.angle_gamma   90.00
#
_symmetry.space_group_name_H-M   'P 1'
#
loop_
_entity.id
_entity.type
_entity.pdbx_description
1 polymer ?
#
loop_
_entity_poly.entity_id
_entity_poly.type
_entity_poly.pdbx_seq_one_letter_code
_entity_poly.pdbx_strand_id
1 'polypeptide(L)'
;MAESLRMVGYRSVALTIPTAILNECSRTLKECFAQVGLETVSRIDLTCSNRYELLKLLRRFRNQYDVVSVKCTNQNVAAIACRDRRVDVVFFDPNNRKMKFTHTLARLLNGALELNLSFLLDRESSDALNKAMRQMDVAREHRVKVVLSSGCTSPKMVRSPMQLRAIGVTLGLSEAQSAEAVSSVPSSIIESNLERRSPLYIEEGVRLVGRSELK
;
A
#
# COMPACT_ATOMS: atom_id res chain seq x y z
N MET A 1 -20.41 3.33 1.27
CA MET A 1 -18.95 3.30 1.00
C MET A 1 -18.64 2.66 -0.37
N ALA A 2 -19.03 1.41 -0.63
CA ALA A 2 -18.73 0.72 -1.89
C ALA A 2 -19.26 1.50 -3.11
N GLU A 3 -20.54 1.90 -3.11
CA GLU A 3 -21.11 2.72 -4.18
C GLU A 3 -20.35 4.04 -4.39
N SER A 4 -20.00 4.74 -3.31
CA SER A 4 -19.24 6.00 -3.40
C SER A 4 -17.89 5.79 -4.08
N LEU A 5 -17.18 4.70 -3.77
CA LEU A 5 -15.91 4.36 -4.40
C LEU A 5 -16.11 4.03 -5.89
N ARG A 6 -17.16 3.30 -6.24
CA ARG A 6 -17.47 2.99 -7.64
C ARG A 6 -17.81 4.23 -8.44
N MET A 7 -18.63 5.11 -7.87
CA MET A 7 -19.04 6.38 -8.51
C MET A 7 -17.86 7.31 -8.82
N VAL A 8 -16.84 7.35 -7.96
CA VAL A 8 -15.65 8.18 -8.20
C VAL A 8 -14.60 7.53 -9.08
N GLY A 9 -14.86 6.33 -9.61
CA GLY A 9 -14.08 5.73 -10.68
C GLY A 9 -13.09 4.64 -10.27
N TYR A 10 -13.16 4.11 -9.04
CA TYR A 10 -12.37 2.93 -8.65
C TYR A 10 -12.88 1.67 -9.35
N ARG A 11 -11.97 0.76 -9.69
CA ARG A 11 -12.25 -0.59 -10.19
C ARG A 11 -11.90 -1.65 -9.17
N SER A 12 -10.81 -1.44 -8.44
CA SER A 12 -10.38 -2.31 -7.34
C SER A 12 -9.97 -1.49 -6.13
N VAL A 13 -10.10 -2.06 -4.94
CA VAL A 13 -9.75 -1.42 -3.68
C VAL A 13 -9.08 -2.39 -2.72
N ALA A 14 -8.06 -1.92 -2.01
CA ALA A 14 -7.46 -2.67 -0.92
C ALA A 14 -8.17 -2.32 0.39
N LEU A 15 -8.79 -3.32 1.00
CA LEU A 15 -9.50 -3.17 2.27
C LEU A 15 -8.57 -3.55 3.42
N THR A 16 -8.28 -2.61 4.31
CA THR A 16 -7.56 -2.90 5.55
C THR A 16 -8.48 -3.65 6.51
N ILE A 17 -8.23 -4.93 6.70
CA ILE A 17 -9.06 -5.84 7.51
C ILE A 17 -8.28 -6.23 8.78
N PRO A 18 -8.78 -5.87 9.98
CA PRO A 18 -8.18 -6.34 11.23
C PRO A 18 -8.20 -7.86 11.34
N THR A 19 -7.16 -8.43 11.95
CA THR A 19 -7.01 -9.88 12.08
C THR A 19 -8.15 -10.57 12.81
N ALA A 20 -8.77 -9.89 13.77
CA ALA A 20 -9.88 -10.42 14.55
C ALA A 20 -11.14 -10.75 13.72
N ILE A 21 -11.31 -10.08 12.58
CA ILE A 21 -12.52 -10.21 11.73
C ILE A 21 -12.22 -10.75 10.32
N LEU A 22 -10.98 -11.18 10.07
CA LEU A 22 -10.54 -11.57 8.73
C LEU A 22 -11.42 -12.69 8.14
N ASN A 23 -11.78 -13.69 8.92
CA ASN A 23 -12.54 -14.86 8.44
C ASN A 23 -14.04 -14.61 8.32
N GLU A 24 -14.61 -13.83 9.24
CA GLU A 24 -16.06 -13.62 9.31
C GLU A 24 -16.53 -12.49 8.39
N CYS A 25 -15.86 -11.35 8.43
CA CYS A 25 -16.29 -10.15 7.68
C CYS A 25 -15.67 -10.07 6.27
N SER A 26 -14.56 -10.75 6.02
CA SER A 26 -13.87 -10.64 4.72
C SER A 26 -14.76 -11.10 3.56
N ARG A 27 -15.49 -12.20 3.74
CA ARG A 27 -16.37 -12.75 2.70
C ARG A 27 -17.54 -11.82 2.42
N THR A 28 -18.27 -11.43 3.47
CA THR A 28 -19.43 -10.53 3.35
C THR A 28 -19.04 -9.18 2.77
N LEU A 29 -17.89 -8.61 3.18
CA LEU A 29 -17.38 -7.37 2.59
C LEU A 29 -17.06 -7.54 1.11
N LYS A 30 -16.37 -8.61 0.72
CA LYS A 30 -16.07 -8.89 -0.68
C LYS A 30 -17.34 -9.02 -1.52
N GLU A 31 -18.34 -9.72 -1.01
CA GLU A 31 -19.64 -9.87 -1.68
C GLU A 31 -20.35 -8.52 -1.86
N CYS A 32 -20.41 -7.70 -0.80
CA CYS A 32 -20.99 -6.36 -0.88
C CYS A 32 -20.29 -5.44 -1.89
N PHE A 33 -18.97 -5.50 -2.00
CA PHE A 33 -18.22 -4.70 -2.96
C PHE A 33 -18.39 -5.25 -4.40
N ALA A 34 -18.44 -6.58 -4.55
CA ALA A 34 -18.65 -7.23 -5.84
C ALA A 34 -20.03 -6.89 -6.43
N GLN A 35 -21.09 -6.75 -5.60
CA GLN A 35 -22.42 -6.34 -6.04
C GLN A 35 -22.45 -5.00 -6.76
N VAL A 36 -21.52 -4.09 -6.45
CA VAL A 36 -21.39 -2.79 -7.13
C VAL A 36 -20.28 -2.78 -8.19
N GLY A 37 -19.73 -3.95 -8.54
CA GLY A 37 -18.70 -4.11 -9.55
C GLY A 37 -17.32 -3.61 -9.12
N LEU A 38 -16.98 -3.70 -7.83
CA LEU A 38 -15.67 -3.41 -7.30
C LEU A 38 -14.94 -4.70 -6.92
N GLU A 39 -13.74 -4.86 -7.44
CA GLU A 39 -12.80 -5.89 -6.97
C GLU A 39 -12.19 -5.48 -5.64
N THR A 40 -11.99 -6.44 -4.75
CA THR A 40 -11.40 -6.18 -3.44
C THR A 40 -10.24 -7.11 -3.15
N VAL A 41 -9.19 -6.55 -2.58
CA VAL A 41 -8.06 -7.30 -2.04
C VAL A 41 -7.93 -7.03 -0.55
N SER A 42 -7.49 -8.05 0.18
CA SER A 42 -7.27 -7.93 1.62
C SER A 42 -5.93 -7.26 1.92
N ARG A 43 -5.93 -6.29 2.81
CA ARG A 43 -4.73 -5.59 3.28
C ARG A 43 -4.62 -5.67 4.79
N ILE A 44 -3.40 -5.77 5.29
CA ILE A 44 -3.09 -5.57 6.71
C ILE A 44 -2.08 -4.45 6.88
N ASP A 45 -2.32 -3.59 7.87
CA ASP A 45 -1.38 -2.55 8.30
C ASP A 45 -0.72 -2.99 9.61
N LEU A 46 0.54 -3.37 9.54
CA LEU A 46 1.32 -3.81 10.68
C LEU A 46 1.93 -2.60 11.41
N THR A 47 1.68 -2.53 12.71
CA THR A 47 2.36 -1.59 13.59
C THR A 47 3.10 -2.39 14.66
N CYS A 48 4.40 -2.16 14.81
CA CYS A 48 5.25 -2.89 15.73
C CYS A 48 6.30 -1.97 16.36
N SER A 49 6.76 -2.36 17.54
CA SER A 49 7.72 -1.60 18.33
C SER A 49 9.17 -1.98 18.07
N ASN A 50 9.41 -3.22 17.59
CA ASN A 50 10.75 -3.74 17.39
C ASN A 50 10.83 -4.79 16.26
N ARG A 51 12.07 -5.16 15.94
CA ARG A 51 12.40 -6.13 14.87
C ARG A 51 11.75 -7.49 15.06
N TYR A 52 11.78 -8.03 16.26
CA TYR A 52 11.30 -9.40 16.51
C TYR A 52 9.79 -9.50 16.29
N GLU A 53 9.07 -8.50 16.78
CA GLU A 53 7.64 -8.37 16.58
C GLU A 53 7.30 -8.28 15.08
N LEU A 54 7.99 -7.40 14.34
CA LEU A 54 7.78 -7.31 12.89
C LEU A 54 7.98 -8.65 12.19
N LEU A 55 9.10 -9.33 12.42
CA LEU A 55 9.41 -10.59 11.79
C LEU A 55 8.40 -11.69 12.15
N LYS A 56 7.90 -11.71 13.40
CA LYS A 56 6.85 -12.62 13.86
C LYS A 56 5.53 -12.35 13.12
N LEU A 57 5.13 -11.08 13.02
CA LEU A 57 3.91 -10.68 12.33
C LEU A 57 3.98 -10.98 10.82
N LEU A 58 5.13 -10.71 10.18
CA LEU A 58 5.34 -11.04 8.76
C LEU A 58 5.23 -12.55 8.48
N ARG A 59 5.81 -13.41 9.35
CA ARG A 59 5.67 -14.87 9.20
C ARG A 59 4.22 -15.32 9.33
N ARG A 60 3.47 -14.69 10.26
CA ARG A 60 2.08 -15.05 10.51
C ARG A 60 1.14 -14.61 9.39
N PHE A 61 1.30 -13.37 8.90
CA PHE A 61 0.27 -12.73 8.08
C PHE A 61 0.55 -12.65 6.59
N ARG A 62 1.81 -12.85 6.14
CA ARG A 62 2.16 -12.72 4.72
C ARG A 62 1.26 -13.56 3.79
N ASN A 63 0.94 -14.79 4.19
CA ASN A 63 0.14 -15.70 3.39
C ASN A 63 -1.39 -15.55 3.58
N GLN A 64 -1.80 -14.72 4.54
CA GLN A 64 -3.22 -14.51 4.85
C GLN A 64 -3.81 -13.28 4.15
N TYR A 65 -2.95 -12.32 3.79
CA TYR A 65 -3.36 -11.05 3.19
C TYR A 65 -2.72 -10.84 1.83
N ASP A 66 -3.48 -10.22 0.92
CA ASP A 66 -3.00 -9.90 -0.43
C ASP A 66 -1.95 -8.80 -0.40
N VAL A 67 -2.10 -7.82 0.48
CA VAL A 67 -1.15 -6.71 0.66
C VAL A 67 -0.74 -6.60 2.13
N VAL A 68 0.56 -6.55 2.38
CA VAL A 68 1.14 -6.31 3.71
C VAL A 68 1.82 -4.95 3.74
N SER A 69 1.29 -4.06 4.54
CA SER A 69 1.82 -2.72 4.77
C SER A 69 2.42 -2.60 6.18
N VAL A 70 3.47 -1.81 6.33
CA VAL A 70 4.12 -1.57 7.62
C VAL A 70 4.17 -0.08 7.94
N LYS A 71 3.58 0.29 9.08
CA LYS A 71 3.74 1.62 9.66
C LYS A 71 5.10 1.73 10.34
N CYS A 72 5.98 2.55 9.77
CA CYS A 72 7.32 2.77 10.28
C CYS A 72 7.28 3.73 11.48
N THR A 73 7.36 3.17 12.69
CA THR A 73 7.28 3.91 13.96
C THR A 73 8.64 4.33 14.49
N ASN A 74 9.68 3.59 14.14
CA ASN A 74 11.08 3.86 14.55
C ASN A 74 12.06 3.37 13.47
N GLN A 75 13.32 3.81 13.58
CA GLN A 75 14.37 3.55 12.60
C GLN A 75 14.67 2.06 12.40
N ASN A 76 14.65 1.26 13.47
CA ASN A 76 14.95 -0.16 13.39
C ASN A 76 13.86 -0.92 12.63
N VAL A 77 12.59 -0.62 12.91
CA VAL A 77 11.45 -1.19 12.18
C VAL A 77 11.49 -0.77 10.72
N ALA A 78 11.73 0.53 10.44
CA ALA A 78 11.79 1.05 9.09
C ALA A 78 12.89 0.39 8.24
N ALA A 79 14.11 0.24 8.79
CA ALA A 79 15.23 -0.36 8.08
C ALA A 79 14.96 -1.83 7.70
N ILE A 80 14.24 -2.57 8.56
CA ILE A 80 13.86 -3.95 8.27
C ILE A 80 12.70 -4.02 7.29
N ALA A 81 11.65 -3.22 7.53
CA ALA A 81 10.50 -3.17 6.65
C ALA A 81 10.88 -2.83 5.20
N CYS A 82 11.81 -1.88 5.01
CA CYS A 82 12.30 -1.53 3.68
C CYS A 82 13.07 -2.68 2.98
N ARG A 83 13.79 -3.52 3.73
CA ARG A 83 14.59 -4.63 3.15
C ARG A 83 13.81 -5.92 2.96
N ASP A 84 12.75 -6.12 3.73
CA ASP A 84 12.05 -7.41 3.75
C ASP A 84 11.07 -7.51 2.58
N ARG A 85 11.31 -8.47 1.68
CA ARG A 85 10.49 -8.70 0.48
C ARG A 85 9.05 -9.14 0.79
N ARG A 86 8.74 -9.46 2.04
CA ARG A 86 7.37 -9.76 2.48
C ARG A 86 6.55 -8.51 2.76
N VAL A 87 7.19 -7.35 2.79
CA VAL A 87 6.55 -6.04 2.95
C VAL A 87 6.33 -5.45 1.57
N ASP A 88 5.08 -5.22 1.22
CA ASP A 88 4.71 -4.64 -0.07
C ASP A 88 4.76 -3.12 -0.04
N VAL A 89 4.36 -2.54 1.10
CA VAL A 89 4.21 -1.10 1.25
C VAL A 89 4.73 -0.66 2.61
N VAL A 90 5.46 0.43 2.65
CA VAL A 90 5.84 1.11 3.89
C VAL A 90 5.22 2.50 3.94
N PHE A 91 4.78 2.93 5.12
CA PHE A 91 4.34 4.30 5.28
C PHE A 91 4.88 4.96 6.55
N PHE A 92 5.09 6.27 6.45
CA PHE A 92 5.63 7.12 7.49
C PHE A 92 4.59 8.18 7.81
N ASP A 93 4.05 8.11 9.03
CA ASP A 93 3.07 9.08 9.49
C ASP A 93 3.68 10.49 9.52
N PRO A 94 3.18 11.44 8.72
CA PRO A 94 3.71 12.80 8.68
C PRO A 94 3.60 13.52 10.03
N ASN A 95 2.69 13.08 10.90
CA ASN A 95 2.53 13.62 12.25
C ASN A 95 3.57 13.09 13.23
N ASN A 96 4.27 12.00 12.91
CA ASN A 96 5.36 11.49 13.72
C ASN A 96 6.63 12.33 13.51
N ARG A 97 6.98 13.17 14.50
CA ARG A 97 8.16 14.04 14.43
C ARG A 97 9.50 13.29 14.47
N LYS A 98 9.51 12.07 15.02
CA LYS A 98 10.73 11.27 15.23
C LYS A 98 11.11 10.44 14.01
N MET A 99 10.16 10.19 13.09
CA MET A 99 10.38 9.33 11.92
C MET A 99 10.32 10.13 10.62
N LYS A 100 11.29 9.84 9.76
CA LYS A 100 11.38 10.44 8.43
C LYS A 100 11.78 9.35 7.43
N PHE A 101 11.23 9.43 6.23
CA PHE A 101 11.75 8.68 5.11
C PHE A 101 13.04 9.35 4.63
N THR A 102 14.15 8.62 4.66
CA THR A 102 15.48 9.13 4.36
C THR A 102 16.05 8.50 3.10
N HIS A 103 17.09 9.12 2.50
CA HIS A 103 17.81 8.58 1.35
C HIS A 103 18.33 7.15 1.59
N THR A 104 18.79 6.87 2.82
CA THR A 104 19.23 5.52 3.20
C THR A 104 18.09 4.51 3.15
N LEU A 105 16.90 4.86 3.66
CA LEU A 105 15.72 3.99 3.62
C LEU A 105 15.22 3.82 2.18
N ALA A 106 15.26 4.87 1.37
CA ALA A 106 14.90 4.82 -0.04
C ALA A 106 15.75 3.82 -0.84
N ARG A 107 17.06 3.79 -0.59
CA ARG A 107 17.98 2.81 -1.21
C ARG A 107 17.75 1.37 -0.78
N LEU A 108 17.15 1.16 0.38
CA LEU A 108 16.87 -0.16 0.95
C LEU A 108 15.49 -0.68 0.57
N LEU A 109 14.61 0.19 0.05
CA LEU A 109 13.21 -0.13 -0.13
C LEU A 109 12.99 -1.07 -1.32
N ASN A 110 12.54 -2.29 -1.03
CA ASN A 110 12.14 -3.28 -2.03
C ASN A 110 10.68 -3.12 -2.48
N GLY A 111 9.81 -2.61 -1.62
CA GLY A 111 8.39 -2.37 -1.88
C GLY A 111 8.12 -0.96 -2.41
N ALA A 112 6.97 -0.43 -2.04
CA ALA A 112 6.55 0.94 -2.37
C ALA A 112 6.42 1.81 -1.12
N LEU A 113 6.60 3.12 -1.30
CA LEU A 113 6.29 4.13 -0.28
C LEU A 113 4.83 4.55 -0.43
N GLU A 114 4.04 4.42 0.62
CA GLU A 114 2.68 4.93 0.62
C GLU A 114 2.59 6.32 1.24
N LEU A 115 1.87 7.19 0.56
CA LEU A 115 1.35 8.41 1.13
C LEU A 115 -0.15 8.26 1.33
N ASN A 116 -0.56 8.14 2.59
CA ASN A 116 -1.94 8.03 2.99
C ASN A 116 -2.51 9.42 3.31
N LEU A 117 -3.51 9.85 2.54
CA LEU A 117 -4.07 11.20 2.66
C LEU A 117 -4.87 11.43 3.94
N SER A 118 -5.38 10.39 4.60
CA SER A 118 -6.10 10.57 5.86
C SER A 118 -5.24 11.30 6.90
N PHE A 119 -3.93 11.02 6.92
CA PHE A 119 -3.00 11.67 7.83
C PHE A 119 -2.71 13.14 7.51
N LEU A 120 -2.92 13.56 6.26
CA LEU A 120 -2.77 14.96 5.85
C LEU A 120 -4.02 15.77 6.14
N LEU A 121 -5.19 15.14 6.09
CA LEU A 121 -6.48 15.80 6.26
C LEU A 121 -6.93 15.88 7.72
N ASP A 122 -6.40 14.99 8.57
CA ASP A 122 -6.84 14.84 9.96
C ASP A 122 -6.33 15.96 10.89
N ARG A 123 -5.38 16.76 10.43
CA ARG A 123 -4.86 17.93 11.17
C ARG A 123 -4.44 19.03 10.21
N GLU A 124 -4.91 20.23 10.44
CA GLU A 124 -4.48 21.47 9.78
C GLU A 124 -3.01 21.83 10.13
N SER A 125 -2.08 20.94 9.82
CA SER A 125 -0.67 21.14 10.13
C SER A 125 0.12 21.35 8.84
N SER A 126 0.54 22.57 8.60
CA SER A 126 1.51 22.92 7.55
C SER A 126 2.79 22.06 7.64
N ASP A 127 3.16 21.61 8.84
CA ASP A 127 4.30 20.74 9.09
C ASP A 127 4.11 19.32 8.49
N ALA A 128 2.88 18.77 8.53
CA ALA A 128 2.58 17.48 7.91
C ALA A 128 2.70 17.54 6.38
N LEU A 129 2.23 18.62 5.76
CA LEU A 129 2.35 18.83 4.32
C LEU A 129 3.83 18.95 3.90
N ASN A 130 4.61 19.77 4.60
CA ASN A 130 6.04 19.89 4.33
C ASN A 130 6.80 18.57 4.48
N LYS A 131 6.42 17.74 5.43
CA LYS A 131 7.02 16.40 5.56
C LYS A 131 6.62 15.48 4.43
N ALA A 132 5.35 15.50 4.01
CA ALA A 132 4.89 14.73 2.87
C ALA A 132 5.66 15.14 1.59
N MET A 133 5.84 16.44 1.35
CA MET A 133 6.64 16.95 0.22
C MET A 133 8.07 16.42 0.28
N ARG A 134 8.74 16.50 1.44
CA ARG A 134 10.10 15.97 1.60
C ARG A 134 10.19 14.45 1.37
N GLN A 135 9.17 13.69 1.78
CA GLN A 135 9.10 12.25 1.48
C GLN A 135 9.01 12.01 -0.04
N MET A 136 8.21 12.81 -0.74
CA MET A 136 8.08 12.70 -2.20
C MET A 136 9.36 13.12 -2.92
N ASP A 137 10.09 14.14 -2.44
CA ASP A 137 11.38 14.53 -2.99
C ASP A 137 12.40 13.40 -2.90
N VAL A 138 12.53 12.77 -1.71
CA VAL A 138 13.41 11.61 -1.52
C VAL A 138 12.98 10.42 -2.40
N ALA A 139 11.68 10.16 -2.49
CA ALA A 139 11.16 9.09 -3.33
C ALA A 139 11.47 9.31 -4.82
N ARG A 140 11.31 10.54 -5.31
CA ARG A 140 11.61 10.93 -6.69
C ARG A 140 13.09 10.80 -6.99
N GLU A 141 13.97 11.30 -6.11
CA GLU A 141 15.42 11.24 -6.29
C GLU A 141 15.93 9.80 -6.41
N HIS A 142 15.37 8.88 -5.62
CA HIS A 142 15.75 7.46 -5.64
C HIS A 142 14.87 6.59 -6.54
N ARG A 143 13.94 7.18 -7.32
CA ARG A 143 13.01 6.44 -8.19
C ARG A 143 12.20 5.37 -7.45
N VAL A 144 11.84 5.66 -6.21
CA VAL A 144 11.03 4.77 -5.38
C VAL A 144 9.62 4.71 -5.93
N LYS A 145 9.03 3.51 -6.00
CA LYS A 145 7.63 3.33 -6.32
C LYS A 145 6.76 3.98 -5.24
N VAL A 146 5.80 4.81 -5.64
CA VAL A 146 4.90 5.50 -4.73
C VAL A 146 3.48 4.99 -4.90
N VAL A 147 2.77 4.81 -3.81
CA VAL A 147 1.32 4.55 -3.78
C VAL A 147 0.64 5.73 -3.10
N LEU A 148 -0.37 6.30 -3.75
CA LEU A 148 -1.24 7.32 -3.17
C LEU A 148 -2.55 6.67 -2.76
N SER A 149 -2.89 6.74 -1.48
CA SER A 149 -4.13 6.18 -0.94
C SER A 149 -4.99 7.23 -0.24
N SER A 150 -6.30 7.07 -0.30
CA SER A 150 -7.22 7.96 0.42
C SER A 150 -7.23 7.69 1.94
N GLY A 151 -6.96 6.44 2.36
CA GLY A 151 -7.06 6.00 3.75
C GLY A 151 -8.45 6.23 4.34
N CYS A 152 -9.49 6.21 3.52
CA CYS A 152 -10.83 6.59 3.93
C CYS A 152 -11.45 5.56 4.89
N THR A 153 -11.97 6.05 6.01
CA THR A 153 -12.74 5.27 7.00
C THR A 153 -14.24 5.56 6.95
N SER A 154 -14.64 6.57 6.17
CA SER A 154 -16.04 6.95 5.99
C SER A 154 -16.28 7.43 4.54
N PRO A 155 -17.54 7.40 4.04
CA PRO A 155 -17.88 7.86 2.69
C PRO A 155 -17.46 9.31 2.40
N LYS A 156 -17.49 10.18 3.42
CA LYS A 156 -17.09 11.59 3.29
C LYS A 156 -15.59 11.79 3.01
N MET A 157 -14.78 10.81 3.37
CA MET A 157 -13.31 10.85 3.17
C MET A 157 -12.88 10.25 1.84
N VAL A 158 -13.78 9.68 1.06
CA VAL A 158 -13.48 9.13 -0.26
C VAL A 158 -12.95 10.24 -1.17
N ARG A 159 -11.84 9.99 -1.83
CA ARG A 159 -11.24 10.85 -2.85
C ARG A 159 -11.15 10.08 -4.15
N SER A 160 -11.45 10.74 -5.26
CA SER A 160 -11.32 10.10 -6.59
C SER A 160 -9.85 9.88 -6.96
N PRO A 161 -9.53 8.93 -7.84
CA PRO A 161 -8.18 8.78 -8.38
C PRO A 161 -7.62 10.07 -8.98
N MET A 162 -8.47 10.88 -9.61
CA MET A 162 -8.08 12.18 -10.16
C MET A 162 -7.67 13.17 -9.04
N GLN A 163 -8.40 13.22 -7.94
CA GLN A 163 -8.04 14.05 -6.79
C GLN A 163 -6.72 13.58 -6.15
N LEU A 164 -6.52 12.26 -6.03
CA LEU A 164 -5.26 11.70 -5.52
C LEU A 164 -4.09 12.09 -6.44
N ARG A 165 -4.26 12.00 -7.76
CA ARG A 165 -3.25 12.45 -8.74
C ARG A 165 -2.91 13.94 -8.57
N ALA A 166 -3.92 14.80 -8.49
CA ALA A 166 -3.71 16.24 -8.32
C ALA A 166 -2.91 16.54 -7.05
N ILE A 167 -3.22 15.83 -5.94
CA ILE A 167 -2.47 15.97 -4.69
C ILE A 167 -1.03 15.47 -4.87
N GLY A 168 -0.81 14.35 -5.54
CA GLY A 168 0.54 13.84 -5.83
C GLY A 168 1.39 14.86 -6.59
N VAL A 169 0.82 15.52 -7.60
CA VAL A 169 1.49 16.60 -8.34
C VAL A 169 1.81 17.79 -7.42
N THR A 170 0.85 18.19 -6.59
CA THR A 170 1.07 19.28 -5.61
C THR A 170 2.20 18.95 -4.62
N LEU A 171 2.40 17.67 -4.31
CA LEU A 171 3.46 17.22 -3.43
C LEU A 171 4.81 16.99 -4.13
N GLY A 172 4.90 17.30 -5.43
CA GLY A 172 6.16 17.29 -6.18
C GLY A 172 6.38 16.05 -7.07
N LEU A 173 5.42 15.14 -7.20
CA LEU A 173 5.48 14.08 -8.21
C LEU A 173 5.19 14.67 -9.60
N SER A 174 5.78 14.08 -10.65
CA SER A 174 5.35 14.38 -12.01
C SER A 174 3.93 13.87 -12.26
N GLU A 175 3.26 14.37 -13.30
CA GLU A 175 1.94 13.87 -13.68
C GLU A 175 1.93 12.37 -14.00
N ALA A 176 2.97 11.88 -14.67
CA ALA A 176 3.16 10.46 -14.95
C ALA A 176 3.30 9.64 -13.67
N GLN A 177 4.21 10.06 -12.76
CA GLN A 177 4.41 9.39 -11.48
C GLN A 177 3.14 9.40 -10.62
N SER A 178 2.40 10.51 -10.59
CA SER A 178 1.13 10.59 -9.87
C SER A 178 0.05 9.69 -10.46
N ALA A 179 0.00 9.55 -11.79
CA ALA A 179 -0.90 8.62 -12.44
C ALA A 179 -0.54 7.16 -12.11
N GLU A 180 0.74 6.80 -12.17
CA GLU A 180 1.24 5.47 -11.80
C GLU A 180 0.96 5.14 -10.34
N ALA A 181 1.12 6.11 -9.44
CA ALA A 181 0.94 5.93 -8.00
C ALA A 181 -0.51 5.58 -7.59
N VAL A 182 -1.50 5.85 -8.43
CA VAL A 182 -2.92 5.50 -8.20
C VAL A 182 -3.42 4.37 -9.09
N SER A 183 -2.59 3.86 -10.01
CA SER A 183 -3.00 2.85 -10.99
C SER A 183 -2.01 1.69 -11.12
N SER A 184 -0.98 1.82 -11.94
CA SER A 184 -0.07 0.72 -12.29
C SER A 184 0.77 0.24 -11.11
N VAL A 185 1.24 1.12 -10.23
CA VAL A 185 2.02 0.70 -9.06
C VAL A 185 1.21 -0.17 -8.11
N PRO A 186 0.01 0.24 -7.60
CA PRO A 186 -0.78 -0.64 -6.76
C PRO A 186 -1.23 -1.92 -7.48
N SER A 187 -1.58 -1.85 -8.78
CA SER A 187 -1.94 -3.05 -9.55
C SER A 187 -0.79 -4.04 -9.64
N SER A 188 0.42 -3.59 -9.96
CA SER A 188 1.59 -4.46 -10.04
C SER A 188 1.94 -5.15 -8.70
N ILE A 189 1.72 -4.48 -7.57
CA ILE A 189 1.89 -5.08 -6.24
C ILE A 189 0.90 -6.22 -6.05
N ILE A 190 -0.38 -5.99 -6.35
CA ILE A 190 -1.44 -6.97 -6.20
C ILE A 190 -1.20 -8.17 -7.12
N GLU A 191 -0.93 -7.93 -8.41
CA GLU A 191 -0.66 -8.96 -9.41
C GLU A 191 0.53 -9.83 -9.00
N SER A 192 1.66 -9.23 -8.62
CA SER A 192 2.84 -9.96 -8.16
C SER A 192 2.54 -10.83 -6.92
N ASN A 193 1.70 -10.35 -6.01
CA ASN A 193 1.35 -11.11 -4.80
C ASN A 193 0.38 -12.25 -5.09
N LEU A 194 -0.57 -12.06 -6.01
CA LEU A 194 -1.45 -13.12 -6.48
C LEU A 194 -0.66 -14.19 -7.23
N GLU A 195 0.28 -13.77 -8.08
CA GLU A 195 1.16 -14.69 -8.80
C GLU A 195 1.99 -15.54 -7.87
N ARG A 196 2.62 -14.96 -6.84
CA ARG A 196 3.40 -15.69 -5.82
C ARG A 196 2.61 -16.73 -5.05
N ARG A 197 1.29 -16.63 -5.01
CA ARG A 197 0.39 -17.61 -4.38
C ARG A 197 -0.07 -18.69 -5.33
N SER A 198 0.19 -18.55 -6.62
CA SER A 198 -0.13 -19.58 -7.60
C SER A 198 0.70 -20.84 -7.32
N PRO A 199 0.11 -22.04 -7.39
CA PRO A 199 0.84 -23.31 -7.28
C PRO A 199 1.87 -23.51 -8.40
N LEU A 200 1.76 -22.74 -9.48
CA LEU A 200 2.69 -22.76 -10.61
C LEU A 200 3.89 -21.82 -10.42
N TYR A 201 3.90 -20.99 -9.38
CA TYR A 201 4.97 -20.05 -9.13
C TYR A 201 6.17 -20.73 -8.48
N ILE A 202 7.37 -20.57 -9.05
CA ILE A 202 8.63 -21.02 -8.47
C ILE A 202 9.39 -19.79 -7.92
N GLU A 203 9.68 -18.84 -8.79
CA GLU A 203 10.34 -17.58 -8.44
C GLU A 203 9.98 -16.49 -9.46
N GLU A 204 10.44 -15.27 -9.25
CA GLU A 204 10.13 -14.14 -10.13
C GLU A 204 10.63 -14.43 -11.56
N GLY A 205 9.68 -14.46 -12.49
CA GLY A 205 9.93 -14.80 -13.91
C GLY A 205 10.00 -16.31 -14.22
N VAL A 206 9.84 -17.21 -13.23
CA VAL A 206 9.88 -18.66 -13.44
C VAL A 206 8.58 -19.31 -12.96
N ARG A 207 7.89 -20.00 -13.87
CA ARG A 207 6.64 -20.74 -13.62
C ARG A 207 6.76 -22.20 -14.07
N LEU A 208 6.04 -23.08 -13.37
CA LEU A 208 5.81 -24.43 -13.86
C LEU A 208 4.87 -24.40 -15.05
N VAL A 209 5.29 -24.98 -16.17
CA VAL A 209 4.44 -25.15 -17.34
C VAL A 209 3.74 -26.48 -17.22
N GLY A 210 2.40 -26.49 -17.25
CA GLY A 210 1.62 -27.73 -17.28
C GLY A 210 1.81 -28.46 -18.60
N ARG A 211 1.76 -29.80 -18.60
CA ARG A 211 1.88 -30.63 -19.83
C ARG A 211 0.87 -30.28 -20.93
N SER A 212 -0.21 -29.59 -20.64
CA SER A 212 -1.24 -29.15 -21.59
C SER A 212 -0.85 -27.90 -22.40
N GLU A 213 0.18 -27.16 -22.00
CA GLU A 213 0.62 -25.94 -22.68
C GLU A 213 1.84 -26.16 -23.60
N LEU A 214 2.29 -27.41 -23.70
CA LEU A 214 3.42 -27.81 -24.56
C LEU A 214 2.97 -28.39 -25.93
N LYS A 215 1.78 -27.99 -26.41
CA LYS A 215 1.29 -28.36 -27.75
C LYS A 215 1.16 -27.14 -28.64
#